data_8981cc1cde852864bfb22e6766a2a637
#
_entry.id   8981cc1cde852864bfb22e6766a2a637
#
_cell.length_a   1.000
_cell.length_b   1.000
_cell.length_c   1.000
_cell.angle_alpha   90.00
_cell.angle_beta   90.00
_cell.angle_gamma   90.00
#
_symmetry.space_group_name_H-M   'P 1'
#
loop_
_entity.id
_entity.type
_entity.pdbx_description
1 polymer ?
#
loop_
_entity_poly.entity_id
_entity_poly.type
_entity_poly.pdbx_seq_one_letter_code
_entity_poly.pdbx_strand_id
1 'polypeptide(L)'
;MVDLWWCKVFNFNLAIILNSSNLNCLFYPLIENQKVLLSNVAAGAENAFEELFKNYYNQLTGFITRLTESEGLTREIVQDVFLKIWINRTALSEIACFKAYLQVVAKNHAFNCLKQIARENSCKKE
;
A
#
# COMPACT_ATOMS: atom_id res chain seq x y z
N MET A 1 -17.64 3.64 0.74
CA MET A 1 -18.00 2.86 -0.44
C MET A 1 -16.84 2.51 -1.33
N VAL A 2 -15.89 3.42 -1.50
CA VAL A 2 -14.66 3.14 -2.25
C VAL A 2 -13.86 2.01 -1.60
N ASP A 3 -13.90 1.90 -0.28
CA ASP A 3 -13.17 0.90 0.50
C ASP A 3 -13.67 -0.53 0.25
N LEU A 4 -14.98 -0.72 0.11
CA LEU A 4 -15.55 -2.04 -0.18
C LEU A 4 -15.23 -2.48 -1.61
N TRP A 5 -15.26 -1.57 -2.55
CA TRP A 5 -14.88 -1.84 -3.93
C TRP A 5 -13.40 -2.21 -4.02
N TRP A 6 -12.58 -1.45 -3.32
CA TRP A 6 -11.15 -1.69 -3.20
C TRP A 6 -10.87 -3.08 -2.62
N CYS A 7 -11.56 -3.45 -1.54
CA CYS A 7 -11.44 -4.77 -0.93
C CYS A 7 -11.83 -5.90 -1.88
N LYS A 8 -12.86 -5.69 -2.69
CA LYS A 8 -13.31 -6.67 -3.69
C LYS A 8 -12.31 -6.83 -4.84
N VAL A 9 -11.82 -5.69 -5.37
CA VAL A 9 -10.91 -5.69 -6.52
C VAL A 9 -9.57 -6.30 -6.17
N PHE A 10 -9.07 -6.07 -4.95
CA PHE A 10 -7.76 -6.53 -4.52
C PHE A 10 -7.82 -7.73 -3.58
N ASN A 11 -9.00 -8.34 -3.42
CA ASN A 11 -9.20 -9.50 -2.54
C ASN A 11 -8.63 -9.27 -1.14
N PHE A 12 -9.02 -8.18 -0.54
CA PHE A 12 -8.46 -7.61 0.67
C PHE A 12 -9.29 -8.00 1.87
N ASN A 13 -8.71 -8.60 2.88
CA ASN A 13 -9.42 -8.87 4.13
C ASN A 13 -8.99 -7.84 5.18
N LEU A 14 -9.85 -6.84 5.40
CA LEU A 14 -9.60 -5.77 6.37
C LEU A 14 -9.40 -6.31 7.79
N ALA A 15 -10.08 -7.41 8.14
CA ALA A 15 -9.95 -8.03 9.45
C ALA A 15 -8.53 -8.59 9.66
N ILE A 16 -7.92 -9.17 8.64
CA ILE A 16 -6.55 -9.68 8.71
C ILE A 16 -5.56 -8.51 8.89
N ILE A 17 -5.77 -7.40 8.17
CA ILE A 17 -4.93 -6.21 8.29
C ILE A 17 -5.04 -5.62 9.70
N LEU A 18 -6.24 -5.51 10.23
CA LEU A 18 -6.47 -4.99 11.58
C LEU A 18 -5.88 -5.90 12.66
N ASN A 19 -5.99 -7.22 12.50
CA ASN A 19 -5.49 -8.18 13.48
C ASN A 19 -3.96 -8.35 13.41
N SER A 20 -3.39 -8.45 12.22
CA SER A 20 -1.94 -8.59 12.09
C SER A 20 -1.19 -7.29 12.41
N SER A 21 -1.85 -6.14 12.27
CA SER A 21 -1.25 -4.85 12.56
C SER A 21 -1.06 -4.59 14.06
N ASN A 22 -1.87 -5.20 14.91
CA ASN A 22 -1.79 -4.98 16.36
C ASN A 22 -0.48 -5.50 16.97
N LEU A 23 0.08 -6.58 16.44
CA LEU A 23 1.32 -7.15 16.96
C LEU A 23 2.55 -6.35 16.51
N ASN A 24 2.57 -5.86 15.29
CA ASN A 24 3.70 -5.10 14.74
C ASN A 24 3.71 -3.64 15.20
N CYS A 25 2.54 -3.06 15.44
CA CYS A 25 2.43 -1.66 15.87
C CYS A 25 2.76 -1.46 17.35
N LEU A 26 2.65 -2.50 18.18
CA LEU A 26 2.99 -2.40 19.61
C LEU A 26 4.49 -2.18 19.85
N PHE A 27 5.34 -2.54 18.89
CA PHE A 27 6.79 -2.36 18.96
C PHE A 27 7.29 -1.03 18.38
N TYR A 28 6.40 -0.20 17.84
CA TYR A 28 6.77 1.11 17.31
C TYR A 28 6.43 2.21 18.32
N PRO A 29 7.44 2.89 18.88
CA PRO A 29 7.20 3.95 19.87
C PRO A 29 6.62 5.23 19.27
N LEU A 30 6.32 5.26 17.97
CA LEU A 30 5.82 6.44 17.25
C LEU A 30 4.34 6.33 16.87
N ILE A 31 3.58 5.48 17.56
CA ILE A 31 2.18 5.18 17.22
C ILE A 31 1.30 6.44 17.25
N GLU A 32 1.51 7.32 18.24
CA GLU A 32 0.70 8.53 18.36
C GLU A 32 0.97 9.52 17.22
N ASN A 33 2.24 9.74 16.89
CA ASN A 33 2.62 10.62 15.79
C ASN A 33 2.12 10.08 14.45
N GLN A 34 2.13 8.76 14.26
CA GLN A 34 1.64 8.13 13.07
C GLN A 34 0.13 8.29 12.91
N LYS A 35 -0.63 8.17 14.00
CA LYS A 35 -2.08 8.37 13.97
C LYS A 35 -2.44 9.80 13.56
N VAL A 36 -1.73 10.78 14.10
CA VAL A 36 -1.92 12.19 13.74
C VAL A 36 -1.59 12.41 12.27
N LEU A 37 -0.49 11.83 11.79
CA LEU A 37 -0.09 11.93 10.39
C LEU A 37 -1.15 11.32 9.46
N LEU A 38 -1.63 10.13 9.78
CA LEU A 38 -2.66 9.46 8.99
C LEU A 38 -3.97 10.23 8.98
N SER A 39 -4.36 10.80 10.11
CA SER A 39 -5.55 11.64 10.21
C SER A 39 -5.44 12.88 9.34
N ASN A 40 -4.27 13.51 9.31
CA ASN A 40 -4.01 14.68 8.48
C ASN A 40 -4.05 14.32 6.99
N VAL A 41 -3.50 13.18 6.60
CA VAL A 41 -3.59 12.69 5.22
C VAL A 41 -5.04 12.41 4.85
N ALA A 42 -5.81 11.78 5.74
CA ALA A 42 -7.22 11.50 5.53
C ALA A 42 -8.04 12.79 5.33
N ALA A 43 -7.65 13.86 6.00
CA ALA A 43 -8.27 15.17 5.84
C ALA A 43 -7.87 15.88 4.55
N GLY A 44 -6.88 15.36 3.81
CA GLY A 44 -6.45 15.90 2.54
C GLY A 44 -5.24 16.82 2.61
N ALA A 45 -4.47 16.79 3.70
CA ALA A 45 -3.26 17.60 3.84
C ALA A 45 -2.13 17.04 2.96
N GLU A 46 -1.76 17.78 1.94
CA GLU A 46 -0.71 17.36 0.99
C GLU A 46 0.65 17.24 1.67
N ASN A 47 0.96 18.15 2.59
CA ASN A 47 2.22 18.10 3.34
C ASN A 47 2.34 16.82 4.17
N ALA A 48 1.23 16.39 4.79
CA ALA A 48 1.20 15.14 5.55
C ALA A 48 1.40 13.94 4.64
N PHE A 49 0.81 13.95 3.46
CA PHE A 49 0.99 12.89 2.48
C PHE A 49 2.44 12.82 1.99
N GLU A 50 3.07 13.96 1.74
CA GLU A 50 4.47 14.03 1.33
C GLU A 50 5.39 13.43 2.42
N GLU A 51 5.12 13.73 3.67
CA GLU A 51 5.86 13.15 4.80
C GLU A 51 5.67 11.64 4.86
N LEU A 52 4.44 11.17 4.71
CA LEU A 52 4.14 9.74 4.67
C LEU A 52 4.86 9.05 3.52
N PHE A 53 4.86 9.65 2.34
CA PHE A 53 5.56 9.16 1.17
C PHE A 53 7.06 9.01 1.44
N LYS A 54 7.70 10.06 1.97
CA LYS A 54 9.14 10.05 2.26
C LYS A 54 9.51 8.98 3.29
N ASN A 55 8.65 8.79 4.30
CA ASN A 55 8.91 7.83 5.37
C ASN A 55 8.89 6.37 4.87
N TYR A 56 8.06 6.07 3.89
CA TYR A 56 7.85 4.69 3.45
C TYR A 56 8.37 4.37 2.06
N TYR A 57 8.80 5.36 1.31
CA TYR A 57 9.21 5.18 -0.09
C TYR A 57 10.34 4.15 -0.25
N ASN A 58 11.41 4.31 0.52
CA ASN A 58 12.57 3.43 0.40
C ASN A 58 12.26 1.99 0.80
N GLN A 59 11.49 1.84 1.87
CA GLN A 59 11.08 0.53 2.37
C GLN A 59 10.17 -0.18 1.38
N LEU A 60 9.21 0.54 0.84
CA LEU A 60 8.29 0.00 -0.15
C LEU A 60 9.01 -0.37 -1.44
N THR A 61 9.90 0.48 -1.91
CA THR A 61 10.69 0.24 -3.12
C THR A 61 11.51 -1.04 -2.97
N GLY A 62 12.19 -1.22 -1.84
CA GLY A 62 12.97 -2.43 -1.58
C GLY A 62 12.09 -3.69 -1.55
N PHE A 63 10.91 -3.58 -0.94
CA PHE A 63 9.96 -4.69 -0.86
C PHE A 63 9.47 -5.11 -2.26
N ILE A 64 9.06 -4.14 -3.08
CA ILE A 64 8.54 -4.42 -4.42
C ILE A 64 9.65 -4.93 -5.36
N THR A 65 10.86 -4.38 -5.24
CA THR A 65 11.99 -4.84 -6.06
C THR A 65 12.28 -6.32 -5.83
N ARG A 66 12.19 -6.78 -4.58
CA ARG A 66 12.35 -8.20 -4.26
C ARG A 66 11.27 -9.08 -4.86
N LEU A 67 10.06 -8.55 -5.01
CA LEU A 67 8.95 -9.30 -5.62
C LEU A 67 9.01 -9.34 -7.13
N THR A 68 9.38 -8.24 -7.77
CA THR A 68 9.32 -8.09 -9.24
C THR A 68 10.64 -8.35 -9.94
N GLU A 69 11.75 -8.18 -9.23
CA GLU A 69 13.11 -8.27 -9.77
C GLU A 69 13.35 -7.30 -10.96
N SER A 70 12.57 -6.21 -11.03
CA SER A 70 12.63 -5.22 -12.09
C SER A 70 12.51 -3.81 -11.49
N GLU A 71 13.51 -2.96 -11.74
CA GLU A 71 13.49 -1.57 -11.27
C GLU A 71 12.40 -0.74 -11.95
N GLY A 72 12.22 -0.94 -13.25
CA GLY A 72 11.20 -0.22 -14.02
C GLY A 72 9.79 -0.54 -13.53
N LEU A 73 9.50 -1.82 -13.35
CA LEU A 73 8.20 -2.27 -12.85
C LEU A 73 7.98 -1.83 -11.42
N THR A 74 9.02 -1.89 -10.58
CA THR A 74 8.97 -1.42 -9.19
C THR A 74 8.55 0.04 -9.13
N ARG A 75 9.14 0.87 -9.96
CA ARG A 75 8.86 2.31 -9.98
C ARG A 75 7.40 2.60 -10.33
N GLU A 76 6.86 1.91 -11.31
CA GLU A 76 5.46 2.02 -11.70
C GLU A 76 4.53 1.57 -10.58
N ILE A 77 4.82 0.42 -9.96
CA ILE A 77 3.99 -0.13 -8.88
C ILE A 77 4.00 0.80 -7.67
N VAL A 78 5.15 1.32 -7.28
CA VAL A 78 5.25 2.23 -6.13
C VAL A 78 4.42 3.49 -6.36
N GLN A 79 4.49 4.07 -7.54
CA GLN A 79 3.68 5.24 -7.89
C GLN A 79 2.18 4.93 -7.84
N ASP A 80 1.78 3.81 -8.42
CA ASP A 80 0.38 3.37 -8.42
C ASP A 80 -0.14 3.12 -7.00
N VAL A 81 0.66 2.50 -6.15
CA VAL A 81 0.29 2.23 -4.76
C VAL A 81 0.05 3.53 -4.00
N PHE A 82 0.96 4.49 -4.09
CA PHE A 82 0.78 5.78 -3.41
C PHE A 82 -0.38 6.59 -3.98
N LEU A 83 -0.60 6.52 -5.28
CA LEU A 83 -1.77 7.16 -5.90
C LEU A 83 -3.07 6.57 -5.35
N LYS A 84 -3.14 5.25 -5.25
CA LYS A 84 -4.31 4.56 -4.69
C LYS A 84 -4.54 4.93 -3.23
N ILE A 85 -3.46 5.03 -2.45
CA ILE A 85 -3.54 5.46 -1.06
C ILE A 85 -4.11 6.88 -0.97
N TRP A 86 -3.66 7.79 -1.83
CA TRP A 86 -4.19 9.16 -1.87
C TRP A 86 -5.66 9.21 -2.24
N ILE A 87 -6.08 8.45 -3.24
CA ILE A 87 -7.47 8.38 -3.67
C ILE A 87 -8.37 7.86 -2.54
N ASN A 88 -7.89 6.88 -1.79
CA ASN A 88 -8.64 6.25 -0.70
C ASN A 88 -8.20 6.74 0.68
N ARG A 89 -7.66 7.96 0.76
CA ARG A 89 -7.06 8.50 1.98
C ARG A 89 -7.99 8.56 3.18
N THR A 90 -9.29 8.66 2.94
CA THR A 90 -10.28 8.72 4.05
C THR A 90 -10.26 7.47 4.92
N ALA A 91 -9.91 6.31 4.36
CA ALA A 91 -9.80 5.06 5.11
C ALA A 91 -8.59 5.03 6.05
N LEU A 92 -7.60 5.91 5.84
CA LEU A 92 -6.37 5.89 6.64
C LEU A 92 -6.60 6.22 8.10
N SER A 93 -7.64 7.01 8.41
CA SER A 93 -7.98 7.36 9.80
C SER A 93 -8.41 6.15 10.63
N GLU A 94 -8.87 5.08 9.99
CA GLU A 94 -9.34 3.86 10.65
C GLU A 94 -8.28 2.77 10.71
N ILE A 95 -7.13 2.97 10.08
CA ILE A 95 -6.08 1.94 9.97
C ILE A 95 -5.20 1.99 11.22
N ALA A 96 -5.08 0.84 11.88
CA ALA A 96 -4.27 0.71 13.09
C ALA A 96 -2.77 0.70 12.78
N CYS A 97 -2.36 0.04 11.69
CA CYS A 97 -0.95 -0.04 11.29
C CYS A 97 -0.81 0.23 9.79
N PHE A 98 -0.30 1.40 9.46
CA PHE A 98 -0.12 1.81 8.06
C PHE A 98 0.91 0.92 7.34
N LYS A 99 1.98 0.53 8.01
CA LYS A 99 3.01 -0.32 7.42
C LYS A 99 2.44 -1.63 6.90
N ALA A 100 1.63 -2.31 7.71
CA ALA A 100 0.99 -3.56 7.30
C ALA A 100 0.02 -3.33 6.15
N TYR A 101 -0.78 -2.28 6.24
CA TYR A 101 -1.71 -1.90 5.17
C TYR A 101 -0.98 -1.64 3.85
N LEU A 102 0.09 -0.86 3.90
CA LEU A 102 0.90 -0.53 2.74
C LEU A 102 1.50 -1.78 2.08
N GLN A 103 2.03 -2.70 2.89
CA GLN A 103 2.60 -3.94 2.39
C GLN A 103 1.57 -4.83 1.69
N VAL A 104 0.37 -4.93 2.25
CA VAL A 104 -0.71 -5.73 1.64
C VAL A 104 -1.18 -5.10 0.33
N VAL A 105 -1.39 -3.80 0.30
CA VAL A 105 -1.76 -3.08 -0.93
C VAL A 105 -0.71 -3.27 -2.02
N ALA A 106 0.54 -3.08 -1.67
CA ALA A 106 1.66 -3.20 -2.60
C ALA A 106 1.82 -4.62 -3.12
N LYS A 107 1.74 -5.61 -2.23
CA LYS A 107 1.86 -7.03 -2.59
C LYS A 107 0.75 -7.44 -3.57
N ASN A 108 -0.49 -7.08 -3.26
CA ASN A 108 -1.62 -7.43 -4.13
C ASN A 108 -1.49 -6.78 -5.49
N HIS A 109 -1.11 -5.50 -5.52
CA HIS A 109 -0.91 -4.79 -6.79
C HIS A 109 0.24 -5.39 -7.60
N ALA A 110 1.35 -5.72 -6.96
CA ALA A 110 2.51 -6.33 -7.62
C ALA A 110 2.15 -7.69 -8.23
N PHE A 111 1.43 -8.54 -7.49
CA PHE A 111 1.01 -9.83 -8.00
C PHE A 111 0.05 -9.70 -9.18
N ASN A 112 -0.88 -8.72 -9.14
CA ASN A 112 -1.78 -8.47 -10.25
C ASN A 112 -1.01 -8.04 -11.51
N CYS A 113 -0.01 -7.18 -11.36
CA CYS A 113 0.84 -6.77 -12.47
C CYS A 113 1.63 -7.94 -13.05
N LEU A 114 2.20 -8.79 -12.19
CA LEU A 114 2.96 -9.96 -12.63
C LEU A 114 2.07 -10.97 -13.35
N LYS A 115 0.85 -11.19 -12.87
CA LYS A 115 -0.12 -12.05 -13.53
C LYS A 115 -0.48 -11.53 -14.92
N GLN A 116 -0.69 -10.22 -15.03
CA GLN A 116 -1.01 -9.59 -16.31
C GLN A 116 0.13 -9.75 -17.32
N ILE A 117 1.36 -9.51 -16.88
CA ILE A 117 2.56 -9.68 -17.71
C ILE A 117 2.68 -11.15 -18.17
N ALA A 118 2.45 -12.10 -17.28
CA ALA A 118 2.50 -13.52 -17.61
C ALA A 118 1.46 -13.89 -18.66
N ARG A 119 0.24 -13.34 -18.56
CA ARG A 119 -0.82 -13.55 -19.57
C ARG A 119 -0.44 -12.97 -20.93
N GLU A 120 0.10 -11.76 -20.95
CA GLU A 120 0.53 -11.10 -22.19
C GLU A 120 1.67 -11.87 -22.85
N ASN A 121 2.63 -12.36 -22.08
CA ASN A 121 3.73 -13.16 -22.59
C ASN A 121 3.25 -14.51 -23.14
N SER A 122 2.26 -15.11 -22.50
CA SER A 122 1.66 -16.37 -23.00
C SER A 122 0.95 -16.15 -24.33
N CYS A 123 0.27 -15.04 -24.49
CA CYS A 123 -0.39 -14.68 -25.75
C CYS A 123 0.60 -14.38 -26.87
N LYS A 124 1.76 -13.82 -26.55
CA LYS A 124 2.80 -13.49 -27.53
C LYS A 124 3.59 -14.69 -28.02
N LYS A 125 3.55 -15.82 -27.31
CA LYS A 125 4.28 -17.04 -27.70
C LYS A 125 3.53 -17.88 -28.72
N GLU A 126 2.31 -17.52 -29.03
CA GLU A 126 1.54 -18.13 -30.11
C GLU A 126 1.66 -17.32 -31.40
#